data_823fbcb23a70118de96eb52d8c04ea5c
#
_entry.id   823fbcb23a70118de96eb52d8c04ea5c
#
_cell.length_a   1.000
_cell.length_b   1.000
_cell.length_c   1.000
_cell.angle_alpha   90.00
_cell.angle_beta   90.00
_cell.angle_gamma   90.00
#
_symmetry.space_group_name_H-M   'P 1'
#
loop_
_entity.id
_entity.type
_entity.pdbx_description
1 polymer ?
#
loop_
_entity_poly.entity_id
_entity_poly.type
_entity_poly.pdbx_seq_one_letter_code
_entity_poly.pdbx_strand_id
1 'polypeptide(L)'
;MIFLNYLEPTQLEIYNTLQKANVVVLENHKTCNPKGKWDGWTFSTKDSRNPYNRTMLVMCTNTIQSVYGDWQGEINRTLSHETVHVAQSCKEGKGGIETLGFKKDLEKEAFAIQDNPREVLRVLKKYCL
;
A
#
# COMPACT_ATOMS: atom_id res chain seq x y z
N MET A 1 -13.46 7.64 3.23
CA MET A 1 -13.12 6.33 2.63
C MET A 1 -13.63 5.21 3.51
N ILE A 2 -14.32 4.26 2.91
CA ILE A 2 -14.97 3.18 3.66
C ILE A 2 -13.97 2.28 4.37
N PHE A 3 -12.84 1.98 3.73
CA PHE A 3 -11.89 1.03 4.31
C PHE A 3 -11.31 1.48 5.65
N LEU A 4 -11.31 2.77 5.94
CA LEU A 4 -10.81 3.30 7.22
C LEU A 4 -11.59 2.74 8.41
N ASN A 5 -12.87 2.43 8.21
CA ASN A 5 -13.74 1.91 9.28
C ASN A 5 -13.36 0.50 9.72
N TYR A 6 -12.55 -0.19 8.92
CA TYR A 6 -12.20 -1.59 9.15
C TYR A 6 -10.74 -1.80 9.50
N LEU A 7 -9.96 -0.72 9.66
CA LEU A 7 -8.54 -0.84 9.97
C LEU A 7 -8.30 -1.23 11.43
N GLU A 8 -7.38 -2.16 11.63
CA GLU A 8 -6.84 -2.47 12.94
C GLU A 8 -5.99 -1.29 13.44
N PRO A 9 -5.73 -1.18 14.75
CA PRO A 9 -5.00 -0.02 15.30
C PRO A 9 -3.66 0.26 14.62
N THR A 10 -2.86 -0.76 14.33
CA THR A 10 -1.56 -0.56 13.69
C THR A 10 -1.71 -0.13 12.23
N GLN A 11 -2.67 -0.69 11.50
CA GLN A 11 -2.94 -0.26 10.13
C GLN A 11 -3.51 1.16 10.09
N LEU A 12 -4.26 1.58 11.10
CA LEU A 12 -4.70 2.97 11.20
C LEU A 12 -3.50 3.90 11.40
N GLU A 13 -2.52 3.51 12.22
CA GLU A 13 -1.26 4.25 12.34
C GLU A 13 -0.52 4.32 11.01
N ILE A 14 -0.49 3.21 10.26
CA ILE A 14 0.11 3.17 8.91
C ILE A 14 -0.59 4.21 8.02
N TYR A 15 -1.92 4.21 8.00
CA TYR A 15 -2.66 5.17 7.19
C TYR A 15 -2.32 6.62 7.57
N ASN A 16 -2.31 6.93 8.86
CA ASN A 16 -1.98 8.28 9.34
C ASN A 16 -0.53 8.66 8.95
N THR A 17 0.39 7.71 8.99
CA THR A 17 1.78 7.93 8.60
C THR A 17 1.91 8.15 7.09
N LEU A 18 1.13 7.42 6.28
CA LEU A 18 1.07 7.64 4.83
C LEU A 18 0.64 9.07 4.53
N GLN A 19 -0.34 9.60 5.27
CA GLN A 19 -0.78 10.99 5.12
C GLN A 19 0.36 11.97 5.44
N LYS A 20 1.10 11.73 6.52
CA LYS A 20 2.27 12.54 6.90
C LYS A 20 3.38 12.46 5.86
N ALA A 21 3.55 11.32 5.23
CA ALA A 21 4.52 11.09 4.17
C ALA A 21 4.07 11.65 2.80
N ASN A 22 2.92 12.32 2.76
CA ASN A 22 2.37 12.95 1.57
C ASN A 22 2.04 11.95 0.45
N VAL A 23 1.62 10.75 0.83
CA VAL A 23 1.17 9.72 -0.11
C VAL A 23 -0.29 9.98 -0.46
N VAL A 24 -0.64 9.91 -1.74
CA VAL A 24 -2.03 9.99 -2.19
C VAL A 24 -2.66 8.62 -2.00
N VAL A 25 -3.68 8.52 -1.14
CA VAL A 25 -4.41 7.26 -0.90
C VAL A 25 -5.81 7.40 -1.48
N LEU A 26 -6.15 6.49 -2.40
CA LEU A 26 -7.44 6.49 -3.09
C LEU A 26 -8.14 5.16 -2.89
N GLU A 27 -9.48 5.18 -2.94
CA GLU A 27 -10.31 3.99 -2.83
C GLU A 27 -11.12 3.79 -4.10
N ASN A 28 -11.12 2.56 -4.61
CA ASN A 28 -11.89 2.15 -5.79
C ASN A 28 -11.64 3.02 -7.04
N HIS A 29 -10.39 3.41 -7.22
CA HIS A 29 -9.95 4.14 -8.40
C HIS A 29 -10.19 3.30 -9.67
N LYS A 30 -10.26 3.95 -10.83
CA LYS A 30 -10.48 3.27 -12.12
C LYS A 30 -9.48 2.16 -12.42
N THR A 31 -8.27 2.23 -11.86
CA THR A 31 -7.25 1.18 -12.00
C THR A 31 -7.64 -0.13 -11.31
N CYS A 32 -8.72 -0.14 -10.51
CA CYS A 32 -9.25 -1.37 -9.91
C CYS A 32 -10.05 -2.21 -10.91
N ASN A 33 -10.27 -1.72 -12.11
CA ASN A 33 -10.88 -2.49 -13.19
C ASN A 33 -9.80 -3.16 -14.05
N PRO A 34 -10.04 -4.36 -14.61
CA PRO A 34 -11.27 -5.15 -14.54
C PRO A 34 -11.48 -5.78 -13.17
N LYS A 35 -12.77 -5.98 -12.86
CA LYS A 35 -13.22 -6.52 -11.57
C LYS A 35 -12.49 -7.81 -11.18
N GLY A 36 -12.21 -7.94 -9.87
CA GLY A 36 -11.76 -9.18 -9.27
C GLY A 36 -10.30 -9.53 -9.49
N LYS A 37 -9.53 -8.66 -10.12
CA LYS A 37 -8.15 -8.98 -10.46
C LYS A 37 -7.13 -8.51 -9.43
N TRP A 38 -7.36 -7.34 -8.81
CA TRP A 38 -6.38 -6.73 -7.95
C TRP A 38 -7.02 -6.14 -6.70
N ASP A 39 -6.36 -6.35 -5.56
CA ASP A 39 -6.82 -5.84 -4.28
C ASP A 39 -6.36 -4.39 -4.07
N GLY A 40 -5.22 -4.04 -4.63
CA GLY A 40 -4.65 -2.71 -4.50
C GLY A 40 -3.45 -2.52 -5.42
N TRP A 41 -2.98 -1.28 -5.48
CA TRP A 41 -1.86 -0.86 -6.30
C TRP A 41 -1.03 0.20 -5.58
N THR A 42 0.27 0.22 -5.89
CA THR A 42 1.13 1.35 -5.54
C THR A 42 1.80 1.84 -6.82
N PHE A 43 1.65 3.12 -7.09
CA PHE A 43 2.24 3.76 -8.28
C PHE A 43 3.29 4.77 -7.85
N SER A 44 4.53 4.58 -8.31
CA SER A 44 5.59 5.56 -8.11
C SER A 44 5.31 6.81 -8.95
N THR A 45 6.07 7.87 -8.71
CA THR A 45 5.96 9.12 -9.48
C THR A 45 6.34 8.95 -10.96
N LYS A 46 7.05 7.87 -11.30
CA LYS A 46 7.43 7.57 -12.68
C LYS A 46 6.39 6.77 -13.45
N ASP A 47 5.36 6.24 -12.77
CA ASP A 47 4.32 5.46 -13.43
C ASP A 47 3.39 6.40 -14.20
N SER A 48 3.16 6.08 -15.49
CA SER A 48 2.34 6.92 -16.36
C SER A 48 0.87 6.99 -15.93
N ARG A 49 0.41 6.03 -15.12
CA ARG A 49 -0.96 6.00 -14.59
C ARG A 49 -1.13 6.89 -13.37
N ASN A 50 -0.04 7.37 -12.79
CA ASN A 50 -0.06 8.24 -11.61
C ASN A 50 0.01 9.70 -12.07
N PRO A 51 -1.09 10.47 -11.94
CA PRO A 51 -1.11 11.88 -12.35
C PRO A 51 -0.52 12.83 -11.30
N TYR A 52 -0.09 12.31 -10.16
CA TYR A 52 0.41 13.12 -9.06
C TYR A 52 1.94 13.16 -9.03
N ASN A 53 2.51 14.21 -8.43
CA ASN A 53 3.94 14.30 -8.17
C ASN A 53 4.32 13.61 -6.85
N ARG A 54 3.55 12.61 -6.44
CA ARG A 54 3.67 11.90 -5.17
C ARG A 54 3.32 10.45 -5.38
N THR A 55 3.86 9.57 -4.55
CA THR A 55 3.48 8.16 -4.58
C THR A 55 1.97 8.04 -4.34
N MET A 56 1.32 7.16 -5.09
CA MET A 56 -0.12 6.93 -5.04
C MET A 56 -0.38 5.48 -4.62
N LEU A 57 -1.21 5.30 -3.60
CA LEU A 57 -1.66 3.99 -3.12
C LEU A 57 -3.16 3.87 -3.36
N VAL A 58 -3.58 2.82 -4.05
CA VAL A 58 -4.99 2.57 -4.36
C VAL A 58 -5.47 1.33 -3.64
N MET A 59 -6.58 1.45 -2.91
CA MET A 59 -7.29 0.33 -2.28
C MET A 59 -8.50 -0.02 -3.13
N CYS A 60 -8.58 -1.27 -3.58
CA CYS A 60 -9.72 -1.76 -4.37
C CYS A 60 -10.72 -2.47 -3.45
N THR A 61 -11.34 -1.70 -2.56
CA THR A 61 -12.21 -2.21 -1.51
C THR A 61 -13.39 -3.00 -2.06
N ASN A 62 -14.00 -2.54 -3.16
CA ASN A 62 -15.11 -3.27 -3.78
C ASN A 62 -14.68 -4.66 -4.26
N THR A 63 -13.49 -4.78 -4.84
CA THR A 63 -12.92 -6.06 -5.25
C THR A 63 -12.70 -6.97 -4.03
N ILE A 64 -12.07 -6.44 -3.00
CA ILE A 64 -11.78 -7.21 -1.78
C ILE A 64 -13.08 -7.75 -1.17
N GLN A 65 -14.10 -6.92 -1.03
CA GLN A 65 -15.39 -7.32 -0.46
C GLN A 65 -16.10 -8.38 -1.30
N SER A 66 -15.91 -8.36 -2.62
CA SER A 66 -16.57 -9.33 -3.50
C SER A 66 -15.86 -10.67 -3.60
N VAL A 67 -14.57 -10.74 -3.28
CA VAL A 67 -13.73 -11.93 -3.50
C VAL A 67 -13.48 -12.70 -2.20
N TYR A 68 -13.29 -12.01 -1.08
CA TYR A 68 -12.83 -12.65 0.15
C TYR A 68 -13.94 -12.78 1.19
N GLY A 69 -14.02 -13.96 1.84
CA GLY A 69 -14.89 -14.16 3.00
C GLY A 69 -14.47 -13.28 4.17
N ASP A 70 -13.17 -13.29 4.49
CA ASP A 70 -12.59 -12.40 5.50
C ASP A 70 -12.09 -11.11 4.82
N TRP A 71 -13.00 -10.35 4.25
CA TRP A 71 -12.64 -9.13 3.52
C TRP A 71 -12.09 -8.04 4.45
N GLN A 72 -12.48 -8.00 5.73
CA GLN A 72 -11.92 -7.02 6.67
C GLN A 72 -10.44 -7.31 6.93
N GLY A 73 -10.08 -8.57 7.15
CA GLY A 73 -8.68 -8.97 7.29
C GLY A 73 -7.89 -8.67 6.03
N GLU A 74 -8.49 -8.90 4.87
CA GLU A 74 -7.81 -8.64 3.60
C GLU A 74 -7.62 -7.15 3.33
N ILE A 75 -8.55 -6.28 3.75
CA ILE A 75 -8.36 -4.83 3.69
C ILE A 75 -7.10 -4.43 4.47
N ASN A 76 -6.95 -4.94 5.69
CA ASN A 76 -5.78 -4.65 6.52
C ASN A 76 -4.49 -5.17 5.90
N ARG A 77 -4.53 -6.41 5.40
CA ARG A 77 -3.37 -7.03 4.75
C ARG A 77 -2.97 -6.27 3.49
N THR A 78 -3.94 -5.88 2.67
CA THR A 78 -3.69 -5.14 1.44
C THR A 78 -3.06 -3.78 1.72
N LEU A 79 -3.58 -3.04 2.71
CA LEU A 79 -2.98 -1.76 3.07
C LEU A 79 -1.52 -1.96 3.48
N SER A 80 -1.23 -2.96 4.31
CA SER A 80 0.13 -3.26 4.73
C SER A 80 1.02 -3.65 3.56
N HIS A 81 0.52 -4.51 2.65
CA HIS A 81 1.25 -4.95 1.46
C HIS A 81 1.62 -3.76 0.56
N GLU A 82 0.64 -2.92 0.23
CA GLU A 82 0.88 -1.75 -0.63
C GLU A 82 1.79 -0.73 0.04
N THR A 83 1.71 -0.61 1.37
CA THR A 83 2.59 0.28 2.12
C THR A 83 4.06 -0.16 2.04
N VAL A 84 4.33 -1.46 1.96
CA VAL A 84 5.70 -1.95 1.71
C VAL A 84 6.21 -1.38 0.38
N HIS A 85 5.39 -1.40 -0.66
CA HIS A 85 5.76 -0.81 -1.95
C HIS A 85 5.99 0.70 -1.86
N VAL A 86 5.22 1.40 -1.03
CA VAL A 86 5.45 2.82 -0.75
C VAL A 86 6.85 3.01 -0.14
N ALA A 87 7.21 2.22 0.85
CA ALA A 87 8.53 2.31 1.48
C ALA A 87 9.65 1.99 0.49
N GLN A 88 9.45 0.99 -0.37
CA GLN A 88 10.40 0.67 -1.45
C GLN A 88 10.60 1.85 -2.40
N SER A 89 9.52 2.56 -2.71
CA SER A 89 9.59 3.76 -3.55
C SER A 89 10.35 4.89 -2.85
N CYS A 90 10.11 5.10 -1.56
CA CYS A 90 10.77 6.15 -0.78
C CYS A 90 12.27 5.89 -0.61
N LYS A 91 12.67 4.63 -0.46
CA LYS A 91 14.08 4.28 -0.26
C LYS A 91 14.94 4.72 -1.44
N GLU A 92 14.43 4.55 -2.65
CA GLU A 92 15.14 4.93 -3.85
C GLU A 92 15.21 6.45 -4.02
N GLY A 93 14.21 7.18 -3.50
CA GLY A 93 14.26 8.64 -3.38
C GLY A 93 13.95 9.43 -4.62
N LYS A 94 13.73 8.80 -5.78
CA LYS A 94 13.52 9.51 -7.06
C LYS A 94 12.42 8.88 -7.91
N GLY A 95 11.40 8.31 -7.26
CA GLY A 95 10.28 7.69 -7.96
C GLY A 95 10.55 6.30 -8.51
N GLY A 96 11.76 5.76 -8.29
CA GLY A 96 12.06 4.35 -8.54
C GLY A 96 11.63 3.47 -7.38
N ILE A 97 11.91 2.18 -7.48
CA ILE A 97 11.56 1.22 -6.44
C ILE A 97 12.79 0.34 -6.15
N GLU A 98 13.09 0.18 -4.87
CA GLU A 98 14.22 -0.63 -4.42
C GLU A 98 13.79 -1.46 -3.20
N THR A 99 14.29 -2.71 -3.10
CA THR A 99 13.97 -3.57 -1.96
C THR A 99 14.51 -2.96 -0.65
N LEU A 100 13.86 -3.34 0.46
CA LEU A 100 14.19 -2.82 1.79
C LEU A 100 15.25 -3.67 2.50
N GLY A 101 15.74 -4.71 1.83
CA GLY A 101 16.76 -5.61 2.38
C GLY A 101 16.24 -6.90 2.98
N PHE A 102 14.92 -7.13 3.01
CA PHE A 102 14.33 -8.37 3.52
C PHE A 102 14.33 -9.48 2.48
N LYS A 103 14.04 -9.14 1.22
CA LYS A 103 14.02 -10.04 0.07
C LYS A 103 14.58 -9.32 -1.13
N LYS A 104 15.03 -10.09 -2.14
CA LYS A 104 15.58 -9.53 -3.38
C LYS A 104 14.51 -9.15 -4.39
N ASP A 105 13.31 -9.71 -4.27
CA ASP A 105 12.17 -9.45 -5.15
C ASP A 105 11.18 -8.55 -4.44
N LEU A 106 10.70 -7.48 -5.11
CA LEU A 106 9.82 -6.48 -4.53
C LEU A 106 8.52 -7.08 -4.00
N GLU A 107 7.86 -7.95 -4.78
CA GLU A 107 6.60 -8.56 -4.37
C GLU A 107 6.81 -9.59 -3.26
N LYS A 108 7.84 -10.41 -3.37
CA LYS A 108 8.16 -11.37 -2.31
C LYS A 108 8.44 -10.68 -0.99
N GLU A 109 9.09 -9.51 -1.04
CA GLU A 109 9.34 -8.72 0.15
C GLU A 109 8.04 -8.21 0.75
N ALA A 110 7.13 -7.68 -0.07
CA ALA A 110 5.83 -7.21 0.41
C ALA A 110 5.03 -8.33 1.04
N PHE A 111 4.98 -9.52 0.41
CA PHE A 111 4.32 -10.68 0.99
C PHE A 111 4.98 -11.15 2.29
N ALA A 112 6.31 -11.05 2.39
CA ALA A 112 7.04 -11.52 3.56
C ALA A 112 6.75 -10.71 4.83
N ILE A 113 6.51 -9.40 4.72
CA ILE A 113 6.32 -8.54 5.90
C ILE A 113 4.92 -7.98 6.06
N GLN A 114 4.02 -8.22 5.10
CA GLN A 114 2.65 -7.67 5.16
C GLN A 114 1.85 -8.10 6.41
N ASP A 115 2.13 -9.30 6.94
CA ASP A 115 1.44 -9.81 8.13
C ASP A 115 2.12 -9.37 9.43
N ASN A 116 3.15 -8.53 9.34
CA ASN A 116 3.78 -7.89 10.47
C ASN A 116 3.63 -6.37 10.34
N PRO A 117 2.46 -5.81 10.67
CA PRO A 117 2.18 -4.40 10.43
C PRO A 117 3.10 -3.45 11.20
N ARG A 118 3.64 -3.87 12.35
CA ARG A 118 4.62 -3.06 13.09
C ARG A 118 5.90 -2.88 12.30
N GLU A 119 6.35 -3.93 11.61
CA GLU A 119 7.53 -3.86 10.76
C GLU A 119 7.25 -2.98 9.53
N VAL A 120 6.05 -3.09 8.94
CA VAL A 120 5.62 -2.24 7.83
C VAL A 120 5.66 -0.76 8.26
N LEU A 121 5.11 -0.45 9.43
CA LEU A 121 5.11 0.90 9.97
C LEU A 121 6.54 1.41 10.18
N ARG A 122 7.42 0.56 10.70
CA ARG A 122 8.82 0.91 10.94
C ARG A 122 9.54 1.31 9.65
N VAL A 123 9.41 0.50 8.59
CA VAL A 123 10.08 0.80 7.32
C VAL A 123 9.47 2.02 6.62
N LEU A 124 8.15 2.21 6.74
CA LEU A 124 7.50 3.40 6.22
C LEU A 124 8.08 4.67 6.87
N LYS A 125 8.18 4.69 8.19
CA LYS A 125 8.76 5.83 8.91
C LYS A 125 10.23 6.03 8.56
N LYS A 126 10.98 4.94 8.46
CA LYS A 126 12.41 5.01 8.18
C LYS A 126 12.72 5.64 6.81
N TYR A 127 11.96 5.27 5.79
CA TYR A 127 12.29 5.66 4.41
C TYR A 127 11.46 6.82 3.88
N CYS A 128 10.26 7.04 4.41
CA CYS A 128 9.34 8.05 3.86
C CYS A 128 9.19 9.31 4.72
N LEU A 129 9.68 9.30 5.96
CA LEU A 129 9.63 10.48 6.83
C LEU A 129 10.98 11.13 7.10
#